data_7669822680772330ab445b8373378027
#
_entry.id   7669822680772330ab445b8373378027
#
_cell.length_a   1.000
_cell.length_b   1.000
_cell.length_c   1.000
_cell.angle_alpha   90.00
_cell.angle_beta   90.00
_cell.angle_gamma   90.00
#
_symmetry.space_group_name_H-M   'P 1'
#
loop_
_entity.id
_entity.type
_entity.pdbx_description
1 polymer ?
#
loop_
_entity_poly.entity_id
_entity_poly.type
_entity_poly.pdbx_seq_one_letter_code
_entity_poly.pdbx_strand_id
1 'polypeptide(L)'
;MITIAFTRAAMRLAAGAALVVAPTVFAGDPPAQYAASCGACHSVGVAGAPATGNVAAWAPRMKKGMDAQVASVRNGLGAMPPGGLCNSCSDEDYAALITYMSTAQ
;
A
#
# COMPACT_ATOMS: atom_id res chain seq x y z
N MET A 1 -12.08 71.69 -26.82
CA MET A 1 -11.60 70.41 -27.39
C MET A 1 -10.92 69.65 -26.23
N ILE A 2 -11.57 68.58 -25.77
CA ILE A 2 -11.07 67.79 -24.68
C ILE A 2 -10.46 66.51 -25.28
N THR A 3 -9.14 66.37 -25.14
CA THR A 3 -8.40 65.22 -25.63
C THR A 3 -8.39 64.15 -24.53
N ILE A 4 -9.13 63.07 -24.72
CA ILE A 4 -9.12 61.97 -23.76
C ILE A 4 -7.98 61.02 -24.16
N ALA A 5 -6.95 60.95 -23.30
CA ALA A 5 -5.86 59.98 -23.46
C ALA A 5 -6.31 58.62 -22.92
N PHE A 6 -6.46 57.65 -23.82
CA PHE A 6 -6.68 56.27 -23.43
C PHE A 6 -5.36 55.61 -22.99
N THR A 7 -5.19 55.46 -21.68
CA THR A 7 -4.08 54.69 -21.13
C THR A 7 -4.41 53.20 -21.27
N ARG A 8 -3.73 52.49 -22.16
CA ARG A 8 -3.79 51.03 -22.28
C ARG A 8 -3.07 50.41 -21.10
N ALA A 9 -3.82 49.93 -20.13
CA ALA A 9 -3.30 49.07 -19.08
C ALA A 9 -2.98 47.71 -19.67
N ALA A 10 -1.69 47.38 -19.77
CA ALA A 10 -1.25 46.03 -20.16
C ALA A 10 -1.46 45.08 -18.98
N MET A 11 -2.47 44.23 -19.10
CA MET A 11 -2.74 43.16 -18.14
C MET A 11 -1.74 42.04 -18.38
N ARG A 12 -0.70 41.97 -17.53
CA ARG A 12 0.24 40.84 -17.53
C ARG A 12 -0.43 39.65 -16.86
N LEU A 13 -0.82 38.66 -17.63
CA LEU A 13 -1.18 37.35 -17.13
C LEU A 13 0.09 36.65 -16.59
N ALA A 14 0.21 36.59 -15.29
CA ALA A 14 1.20 35.74 -14.67
C ALA A 14 0.71 34.27 -14.78
N ALA A 15 1.32 33.50 -15.67
CA ALA A 15 1.12 32.06 -15.72
C ALA A 15 1.78 31.43 -14.46
N GLY A 16 0.99 31.19 -13.42
CA GLY A 16 1.42 30.41 -12.29
C GLY A 16 1.56 28.94 -12.69
N ALA A 17 2.80 28.43 -12.74
CA ALA A 17 3.02 27.00 -12.87
C ALA A 17 2.60 26.34 -11.56
N ALA A 18 1.48 25.60 -11.57
CA ALA A 18 1.08 24.78 -10.44
C ALA A 18 2.00 23.57 -10.37
N LEU A 19 2.87 23.53 -9.35
CA LEU A 19 3.63 22.33 -9.00
C LEU A 19 2.63 21.28 -8.46
N VAL A 20 2.31 20.29 -9.27
CA VAL A 20 1.58 19.12 -8.83
C VAL A 20 2.55 18.25 -8.03
N VAL A 21 2.53 18.40 -6.71
CA VAL A 21 3.23 17.47 -5.82
C VAL A 21 2.41 16.19 -5.81
N ALA A 22 2.90 15.15 -6.51
CA ALA A 22 2.32 13.83 -6.41
C ALA A 22 2.46 13.34 -4.95
N PRO A 23 1.39 12.79 -4.32
CA PRO A 23 1.53 12.21 -3.00
C PRO A 23 2.51 11.04 -3.08
N THR A 24 3.62 11.15 -2.39
CA THR A 24 4.49 10.00 -2.13
C THR A 24 3.73 9.10 -1.16
N VAL A 25 3.21 7.99 -1.68
CA VAL A 25 2.64 6.94 -0.83
C VAL A 25 3.84 6.26 -0.18
N PHE A 26 4.16 6.67 1.04
CA PHE A 26 5.08 5.90 1.88
C PHE A 26 4.36 4.60 2.27
N ALA A 27 5.08 3.48 2.23
CA ALA A 27 4.62 2.27 2.89
C ALA A 27 4.32 2.64 4.35
N GLY A 28 3.11 2.33 4.81
CA GLY A 28 2.73 2.60 6.20
C GLY A 28 3.59 1.78 7.17
N ASP A 29 3.59 2.18 8.44
CA ASP A 29 4.20 1.37 9.47
C ASP A 29 3.60 -0.04 9.47
N PRO A 30 4.42 -1.08 9.75
CA PRO A 30 3.91 -2.43 9.83
C PRO A 30 2.85 -2.55 10.93
N PRO A 31 1.77 -3.31 10.69
CA PRO A 31 0.83 -3.62 11.76
C PRO A 31 1.57 -4.24 12.95
N ALA A 32 1.13 -3.93 14.17
CA ALA A 32 1.83 -4.33 15.40
C ALA A 32 2.10 -5.85 15.49
N GLN A 33 1.20 -6.66 14.92
CA GLN A 33 1.32 -8.12 14.93
C GLN A 33 2.31 -8.67 13.91
N TYR A 34 2.77 -7.86 12.95
CA TYR A 34 3.60 -8.33 11.83
C TYR A 34 4.91 -8.97 12.29
N ALA A 35 5.69 -8.26 13.10
CA ALA A 35 7.01 -8.73 13.53
C ALA A 35 6.97 -10.03 14.34
N ALA A 36 5.93 -10.20 15.16
CA ALA A 36 5.77 -11.37 16.01
C ALA A 36 5.13 -12.58 15.31
N SER A 37 4.62 -12.40 14.09
CA SER A 37 3.88 -13.46 13.37
C SER A 37 4.30 -13.57 11.91
N CYS A 38 3.63 -12.87 11.02
CA CYS A 38 3.81 -12.97 9.57
C CYS A 38 5.26 -12.71 9.12
N GLY A 39 5.93 -11.76 9.75
CA GLY A 39 7.31 -11.39 9.45
C GLY A 39 8.32 -12.51 9.63
N ALA A 40 8.05 -13.49 10.47
CA ALA A 40 8.93 -14.64 10.67
C ALA A 40 9.25 -15.39 9.37
N CYS A 41 8.28 -15.48 8.47
CA CYS A 41 8.44 -16.15 7.17
C CYS A 41 8.41 -15.16 6.00
N HIS A 42 7.53 -14.15 6.06
CA HIS A 42 7.30 -13.25 4.93
C HIS A 42 8.31 -12.10 4.83
N SER A 43 9.12 -11.82 5.84
CA SER A 43 10.15 -10.78 5.75
C SER A 43 11.20 -11.08 4.68
N VAL A 44 11.58 -12.36 4.53
CA VAL A 44 12.61 -12.81 3.59
C VAL A 44 12.15 -13.90 2.62
N GLY A 45 10.92 -14.40 2.75
CA GLY A 45 10.37 -15.44 1.87
C GLY A 45 10.76 -16.86 2.25
N VAL A 46 10.75 -17.21 3.52
CA VAL A 46 11.03 -18.55 4.02
C VAL A 46 10.02 -19.55 3.45
N ALA A 47 10.49 -20.75 3.09
CA ALA A 47 9.67 -21.88 2.61
C ALA A 47 8.70 -21.53 1.45
N GLY A 48 9.10 -20.65 0.56
CA GLY A 48 8.30 -20.24 -0.59
C GLY A 48 7.24 -19.18 -0.27
N ALA A 49 7.24 -18.61 0.93
CA ALA A 49 6.36 -17.50 1.25
C ALA A 49 6.69 -16.27 0.37
N PRO A 50 5.68 -15.56 -0.16
CA PRO A 50 5.94 -14.32 -0.86
C PRO A 50 6.52 -13.29 0.11
N ALA A 51 7.68 -12.73 -0.22
CA ALA A 51 8.34 -11.77 0.66
C ALA A 51 7.54 -10.47 0.75
N THR A 52 7.55 -9.85 1.92
CA THR A 52 6.94 -8.53 2.14
C THR A 52 7.54 -7.50 1.19
N GLY A 53 6.69 -6.72 0.53
CA GLY A 53 7.08 -5.71 -0.45
C GLY A 53 7.35 -6.24 -1.86
N ASN A 54 7.42 -7.55 -2.06
CA ASN A 54 7.57 -8.14 -3.39
C ASN A 54 6.22 -8.20 -4.11
N VAL A 55 5.82 -7.08 -4.70
CA VAL A 55 4.53 -6.92 -5.40
C VAL A 55 4.33 -7.99 -6.48
N ALA A 56 5.37 -8.33 -7.23
CA ALA A 56 5.30 -9.34 -8.29
C ALA A 56 4.97 -10.74 -7.75
N ALA A 57 5.54 -11.13 -6.61
CA ALA A 57 5.24 -12.40 -5.98
C ALA A 57 3.82 -12.44 -5.38
N TRP A 58 3.32 -11.30 -4.90
CA TRP A 58 1.98 -11.19 -4.34
C TRP A 58 0.89 -11.09 -5.41
N ALA A 59 1.17 -10.50 -6.57
CA ALA A 59 0.16 -10.22 -7.61
C ALA A 59 -0.72 -11.42 -7.98
N PRO A 60 -0.18 -12.62 -8.30
CA PRO A 60 -1.03 -13.77 -8.64
C PRO A 60 -1.89 -14.25 -7.48
N ARG A 61 -1.44 -14.05 -6.24
CA ARG A 61 -2.17 -14.41 -5.03
C ARG A 61 -3.31 -13.42 -4.77
N MET A 62 -3.04 -12.14 -4.90
CA MET A 62 -4.02 -11.08 -4.70
C MET A 62 -5.17 -11.11 -5.71
N LYS A 63 -4.97 -11.69 -6.88
CA LYS A 63 -6.03 -11.92 -7.88
C LYS A 63 -7.18 -12.80 -7.37
N LYS A 64 -6.93 -13.63 -6.38
CA LYS A 64 -7.97 -14.48 -5.77
C LYS A 64 -8.93 -13.70 -4.86
N GLY A 65 -8.60 -12.45 -4.55
CA GLY A 65 -9.35 -11.59 -3.66
C GLY A 65 -8.94 -11.70 -2.20
N MET A 66 -9.22 -10.65 -1.43
CA MET A 66 -8.82 -10.56 -0.03
C MET A 66 -9.45 -11.66 0.83
N ASP A 67 -10.72 -11.98 0.61
CA ASP A 67 -11.42 -13.02 1.38
C ASP A 67 -10.73 -14.38 1.24
N ALA A 68 -10.28 -14.73 0.04
CA ALA A 68 -9.54 -15.97 -0.21
C ALA A 68 -8.16 -15.95 0.49
N GLN A 69 -7.49 -14.80 0.51
CA GLN A 69 -6.22 -14.63 1.22
C GLN A 69 -6.40 -14.78 2.73
N VAL A 70 -7.40 -14.13 3.29
CA VAL A 70 -7.74 -14.24 4.73
C VAL A 70 -8.09 -15.68 5.10
N ALA A 71 -8.88 -16.38 4.27
CA ALA A 71 -9.20 -17.77 4.48
C ALA A 71 -7.95 -18.67 4.46
N SER A 72 -6.98 -18.38 3.58
CA SER A 72 -5.70 -19.12 3.53
C SER A 72 -4.89 -18.93 4.81
N VAL A 73 -4.88 -17.74 5.40
CA VAL A 73 -4.24 -17.51 6.70
C VAL A 73 -4.95 -18.26 7.81
N ARG A 74 -6.28 -18.14 7.87
CA ARG A 74 -7.07 -18.80 8.93
C ARG A 74 -6.93 -20.32 8.91
N ASN A 75 -6.95 -20.92 7.74
CA ASN A 75 -6.93 -22.38 7.56
C ASN A 75 -5.53 -22.95 7.41
N GLY A 76 -4.52 -22.12 7.15
CA GLY A 76 -3.19 -22.52 6.74
C GLY A 76 -3.11 -22.81 5.23
N LEU A 77 -1.91 -22.73 4.68
CA LEU A 77 -1.64 -23.00 3.26
C LEU A 77 -0.19 -23.49 3.09
N GLY A 78 -0.01 -24.74 2.65
CA GLY A 78 1.32 -25.31 2.51
C GLY A 78 2.10 -25.26 3.84
N ALA A 79 3.28 -24.64 3.83
CA ALA A 79 4.11 -24.49 5.04
C ALA A 79 3.58 -23.42 6.03
N MET A 80 2.64 -22.58 5.60
CA MET A 80 2.02 -21.60 6.49
C MET A 80 1.04 -22.28 7.43
N PRO A 81 1.25 -22.21 8.75
CA PRO A 81 0.33 -22.83 9.71
C PRO A 81 -1.00 -22.07 9.79
N PRO A 82 -2.09 -22.72 10.24
CA PRO A 82 -3.34 -22.04 10.53
C PRO A 82 -3.14 -20.85 11.46
N GLY A 83 -3.68 -19.69 11.07
CA GLY A 83 -3.51 -18.45 11.82
C GLY A 83 -2.20 -17.70 11.54
N GLY A 84 -1.26 -18.25 10.77
CA GLY A 84 -0.01 -17.58 10.41
C GLY A 84 0.81 -17.09 11.60
N LEU A 85 0.83 -17.85 12.71
CA LEU A 85 1.43 -17.48 14.00
C LEU A 85 0.72 -16.31 14.72
N CYS A 86 -0.43 -15.86 14.24
CA CYS A 86 -1.25 -14.84 14.89
C CYS A 86 -2.63 -15.39 15.22
N ASN A 87 -2.70 -16.26 16.22
CA ASN A 87 -3.97 -16.92 16.59
C ASN A 87 -4.98 -15.97 17.26
N SER A 88 -4.52 -14.82 17.75
CA SER A 88 -5.37 -13.77 18.33
C SER A 88 -5.85 -12.72 17.31
N CYS A 89 -5.37 -12.78 16.06
CA CYS A 89 -5.76 -11.86 15.01
C CYS A 89 -7.18 -12.11 14.54
N SER A 90 -7.91 -11.04 14.29
CA SER A 90 -9.19 -11.06 13.58
C SER A 90 -8.99 -11.14 12.07
N ASP A 91 -10.07 -11.34 11.33
CA ASP A 91 -10.03 -11.31 9.86
C ASP A 91 -9.60 -9.94 9.33
N GLU A 92 -10.00 -8.87 10.00
CA GLU A 92 -9.58 -7.50 9.70
C GLU A 92 -8.07 -7.33 9.93
N ASP A 93 -7.53 -7.89 10.98
CA ASP A 93 -6.09 -7.90 11.25
C ASP A 93 -5.34 -8.66 10.15
N TYR A 94 -5.82 -9.82 9.73
CA TYR A 94 -5.24 -10.58 8.63
C TYR A 94 -5.27 -9.78 7.33
N ALA A 95 -6.38 -9.13 7.01
CA ALA A 95 -6.50 -8.30 5.81
C ALA A 95 -5.51 -7.12 5.83
N ALA A 96 -5.33 -6.47 6.97
CA ALA A 96 -4.36 -5.39 7.14
C ALA A 96 -2.91 -5.87 6.97
N LEU A 97 -2.58 -7.03 7.54
CA LEU A 97 -1.27 -7.67 7.41
C LEU A 97 -0.96 -8.07 5.96
N ILE A 98 -1.93 -8.66 5.26
CA ILE A 98 -1.80 -9.02 3.84
C ILE A 98 -1.61 -7.77 2.99
N THR A 99 -2.38 -6.72 3.24
CA THR A 99 -2.25 -5.44 2.53
C THR A 99 -0.86 -4.85 2.71
N TYR A 100 -0.36 -4.83 3.94
CA TYR A 100 1.00 -4.36 4.23
C TYR A 100 2.05 -5.16 3.48
N MET A 101 1.99 -6.50 3.55
CA MET A 101 2.98 -7.37 2.91
C MET A 101 2.95 -7.33 1.38
N SER A 102 1.78 -7.14 0.79
CA SER A 102 1.59 -7.13 -0.67
C SER A 102 1.87 -5.77 -1.33
N THR A 103 2.15 -4.75 -0.53
CA THR A 103 2.45 -3.39 -0.99
C THR A 103 3.97 -3.18 -1.04
N ALA A 104 4.45 -2.39 -2.01
CA ALA A 104 5.86 -2.01 -2.08
C ALA A 104 6.31 -1.28 -0.81
N GLN A 105 7.51 -1.59 -0.33
CA GLN A 105 8.13 -0.98 0.85
C GLN A 105 9.10 0.13 0.46
#